data_10acb1fad4e4f4babc9cd502384a4839
#
_entry.id   10acb1fad4e4f4babc9cd502384a4839
#
_cell.length_a   1.000
_cell.length_b   1.000
_cell.length_c   1.000
_cell.angle_alpha   90.00
_cell.angle_beta   90.00
_cell.angle_gamma   90.00
#
_symmetry.space_group_name_H-M   'P 1'
#
loop_
_entity.id
_entity.type
_entity.pdbx_description
1 polymer ?
#
loop_
_entity_poly.entity_id
_entity_poly.type
_entity_poly.pdbx_seq_one_letter_code
_entity_poly.pdbx_strand_id
1 'polypeptide(L)'
;MIVAEARRCNYIIKSNAQILRQANSKTIGIMLPSVSNPFFAELAAVIVDEVKRRGYNAIVSVTNESEVDQESCLSSLMARDVEGVIAAPCGSNQNLFYSVNRDMAPVVLVDRFFIDSNISYISSNNMGGALDATRYLINKGHKRIVCIQGDQNLITNRKRVEGYRKAMTEAGLEDNISVVGDSFSVQNGYFETKMIVGNRSSLPDAIFALSYTTALGVMKALKESNLTAGKDISLISFDDNMSLDYMQPEITRVAQAVDEMGKFAVKVLFEQIDNPQTVSQIELNTKIIYGDSVAEL
;
A
#
# COMPACT_ATOMS: atom_id res chain seq x y z
N MET A 1 16.55 -37.33 25.54
CA MET A 1 16.42 -38.60 24.78
C MET A 1 15.15 -38.63 23.92
N ILE A 2 13.94 -38.52 24.43
CA ILE A 2 12.66 -38.58 23.66
C ILE A 2 12.55 -37.50 22.57
N VAL A 3 12.91 -36.24 22.85
CA VAL A 3 12.84 -35.10 21.87
C VAL A 3 13.83 -35.28 20.71
N ALA A 4 15.02 -35.82 20.98
CA ALA A 4 16.03 -36.13 19.97
C ALA A 4 15.56 -37.25 19.03
N GLU A 5 14.92 -38.26 19.56
CA GLU A 5 14.39 -39.39 18.77
C GLU A 5 13.17 -38.99 17.95
N ALA A 6 12.28 -38.15 18.50
CA ALA A 6 11.15 -37.58 17.76
C ALA A 6 11.63 -36.75 16.55
N ARG A 7 12.69 -35.94 16.71
CA ARG A 7 13.32 -35.21 15.60
C ARG A 7 13.95 -36.14 14.56
N ARG A 8 14.59 -37.24 14.97
CA ARG A 8 15.19 -38.25 14.09
C ARG A 8 14.14 -38.95 13.24
N CYS A 9 12.97 -39.19 13.83
CA CYS A 9 11.83 -39.83 13.15
C CYS A 9 10.95 -38.83 12.35
N ASN A 10 11.35 -37.54 12.19
CA ASN A 10 10.54 -36.49 11.59
C ASN A 10 9.12 -36.39 12.18
N TYR A 11 8.98 -36.73 13.49
CA TYR A 11 7.70 -36.63 14.15
C TYR A 11 7.33 -35.18 14.41
N ILE A 12 6.32 -34.71 13.68
CA ILE A 12 5.75 -33.38 13.87
C ILE A 12 4.63 -33.49 14.89
N ILE A 13 4.83 -32.89 16.08
CA ILE A 13 3.79 -32.82 17.12
C ILE A 13 2.64 -31.96 16.52
N LYS A 14 1.43 -32.55 16.47
CA LYS A 14 0.24 -31.78 16.05
C LYS A 14 0.02 -30.62 17.03
N SER A 15 0.01 -29.39 16.50
CA SER A 15 -0.05 -28.14 17.27
C SER A 15 -1.23 -28.05 18.24
N ASN A 16 -2.37 -28.70 17.94
CA ASN A 16 -3.56 -28.69 18.78
C ASN A 16 -3.30 -29.27 20.20
N ALA A 17 -2.36 -30.20 20.35
CA ALA A 17 -1.98 -30.73 21.67
C ALA A 17 -1.01 -29.80 22.42
N GLN A 18 -0.28 -28.91 21.71
CA GLN A 18 0.55 -27.88 22.31
C GLN A 18 -0.27 -26.63 22.68
N ILE A 19 -1.23 -26.24 21.85
CA ILE A 19 -2.15 -25.10 22.09
C ILE A 19 -2.97 -25.35 23.37
N LEU A 20 -3.45 -26.55 23.60
CA LEU A 20 -4.14 -26.95 24.86
C LEU A 20 -3.22 -26.92 26.11
N ARG A 21 -1.90 -26.85 25.92
CA ARG A 21 -0.90 -26.77 27.01
C ARG A 21 -0.25 -25.42 27.19
N GLN A 22 -0.26 -24.57 26.16
CA GLN A 22 0.28 -23.22 26.19
C GLN A 22 -0.88 -22.23 26.13
N ALA A 23 -0.93 -21.29 27.07
CA ALA A 23 -1.97 -20.26 27.14
C ALA A 23 -2.01 -19.33 25.92
N ASN A 24 -0.98 -19.37 25.05
CA ASN A 24 -0.80 -18.44 23.93
C ASN A 24 -0.47 -19.20 22.63
N SER A 25 -1.12 -18.84 21.53
CA SER A 25 -0.91 -19.46 20.21
C SER A 25 0.43 -19.08 19.57
N LYS A 26 1.05 -17.98 20.03
CA LYS A 26 2.23 -17.32 19.42
C LYS A 26 2.08 -17.13 17.91
N THR A 27 0.92 -16.68 17.49
CA THR A 27 0.59 -16.48 16.08
C THR A 27 -0.01 -15.11 15.87
N ILE A 28 0.50 -14.39 14.85
CA ILE A 28 -0.02 -13.10 14.41
C ILE A 28 -0.70 -13.28 13.07
N GLY A 29 -1.90 -12.70 12.91
CA GLY A 29 -2.62 -12.60 11.65
C GLY A 29 -2.14 -11.39 10.84
N ILE A 30 -1.89 -11.60 9.55
CA ILE A 30 -1.58 -10.53 8.60
C ILE A 30 -2.64 -10.58 7.51
N MET A 31 -3.36 -9.48 7.29
CA MET A 31 -4.42 -9.41 6.30
C MET A 31 -4.15 -8.28 5.31
N LEU A 32 -3.97 -8.62 4.04
CA LEU A 32 -3.57 -7.70 2.98
C LEU A 32 -4.50 -7.82 1.76
N PRO A 33 -4.66 -6.73 0.98
CA PRO A 33 -5.51 -6.76 -0.22
C PRO A 33 -4.98 -7.68 -1.31
N SER A 34 -3.65 -7.77 -1.47
CA SER A 34 -3.02 -8.52 -2.55
C SER A 34 -1.57 -8.86 -2.21
N VAL A 35 -1.12 -10.03 -2.63
CA VAL A 35 0.31 -10.40 -2.62
C VAL A 35 0.95 -10.29 -4.00
N SER A 36 0.17 -10.03 -5.04
CA SER A 36 0.68 -9.74 -6.39
C SER A 36 1.07 -8.27 -6.58
N ASN A 37 0.62 -7.37 -5.71
CA ASN A 37 1.11 -6.00 -5.68
C ASN A 37 2.44 -5.97 -4.90
N PRO A 38 3.56 -5.55 -5.52
CA PRO A 38 4.88 -5.57 -4.89
C PRO A 38 4.95 -4.80 -3.57
N PHE A 39 4.22 -3.70 -3.41
CA PHE A 39 4.15 -2.94 -2.17
C PHE A 39 3.66 -3.81 -1.00
N PHE A 40 2.54 -4.51 -1.17
CA PHE A 40 2.00 -5.39 -0.12
C PHE A 40 2.84 -6.64 0.08
N ALA A 41 3.47 -7.17 -0.99
CA ALA A 41 4.38 -8.31 -0.88
C ALA A 41 5.62 -7.97 -0.04
N GLU A 42 6.22 -6.81 -0.27
CA GLU A 42 7.36 -6.31 0.50
C GLU A 42 6.96 -6.03 1.96
N LEU A 43 5.84 -5.34 2.18
CA LEU A 43 5.30 -5.08 3.51
C LEU A 43 5.06 -6.38 4.28
N ALA A 44 4.46 -7.40 3.63
CA ALA A 44 4.25 -8.71 4.23
C ALA A 44 5.58 -9.36 4.64
N ALA A 45 6.60 -9.30 3.78
CA ALA A 45 7.91 -9.88 4.07
C ALA A 45 8.54 -9.23 5.31
N VAL A 46 8.52 -7.91 5.41
CA VAL A 46 9.04 -7.17 6.58
C VAL A 46 8.27 -7.56 7.85
N ILE A 47 6.93 -7.58 7.80
CA ILE A 47 6.10 -7.94 8.97
C ILE A 47 6.38 -9.37 9.40
N VAL A 48 6.43 -10.34 8.48
CA VAL A 48 6.72 -11.75 8.77
C VAL A 48 8.08 -11.91 9.45
N ASP A 49 9.11 -11.22 8.94
CA ASP A 49 10.45 -11.29 9.52
C ASP A 49 10.50 -10.70 10.93
N GLU A 50 9.84 -9.56 11.16
CA GLU A 50 9.78 -8.94 12.49
C GLU A 50 9.00 -9.78 13.51
N VAL A 51 7.87 -10.37 13.09
CA VAL A 51 7.07 -11.30 13.91
C VAL A 51 7.90 -12.53 14.29
N LYS A 52 8.64 -13.10 13.32
CA LYS A 52 9.52 -14.24 13.54
C LYS A 52 10.67 -13.93 14.50
N ARG A 53 11.29 -12.74 14.41
CA ARG A 53 12.34 -12.31 15.36
C ARG A 53 11.85 -12.27 16.80
N ARG A 54 10.55 -12.07 17.03
CA ARG A 54 9.91 -12.09 18.35
C ARG A 54 9.47 -13.48 18.79
N GLY A 55 9.76 -14.53 18.00
CA GLY A 55 9.43 -15.92 18.31
C GLY A 55 7.98 -16.29 18.04
N TYR A 56 7.28 -15.52 17.19
CA TYR A 56 5.91 -15.77 16.76
C TYR A 56 5.87 -16.34 15.34
N ASN A 57 4.76 -17.00 15.01
CA ASN A 57 4.40 -17.37 13.64
C ASN A 57 3.52 -16.30 13.03
N ALA A 58 3.48 -16.24 11.69
CA ALA A 58 2.59 -15.36 10.95
C ALA A 58 1.66 -16.17 10.04
N ILE A 59 0.38 -15.79 9.99
CA ILE A 59 -0.60 -16.31 9.01
C ILE A 59 -0.96 -15.14 8.12
N VAL A 60 -0.65 -15.26 6.81
CA VAL A 60 -0.99 -14.23 5.81
C VAL A 60 -2.31 -14.64 5.13
N SER A 61 -3.28 -13.73 5.13
CA SER A 61 -4.57 -13.85 4.46
C SER A 61 -4.73 -12.73 3.43
N VAL A 62 -5.34 -13.04 2.29
CA VAL A 62 -5.52 -12.09 1.17
C VAL A 62 -7.01 -11.84 0.96
N THR A 63 -7.40 -10.56 0.89
CA THR A 63 -8.81 -10.14 0.77
C THR A 63 -9.24 -9.83 -0.66
N ASN A 64 -8.32 -9.78 -1.62
CA ASN A 64 -8.59 -9.44 -3.03
C ASN A 64 -9.40 -8.15 -3.23
N GLU A 65 -9.22 -7.15 -2.37
CA GLU A 65 -10.00 -5.90 -2.33
C GLU A 65 -11.52 -6.12 -2.09
N SER A 66 -11.91 -7.27 -1.52
CA SER A 66 -13.30 -7.65 -1.26
C SER A 66 -13.64 -7.50 0.23
N GLU A 67 -14.69 -6.73 0.55
CA GLU A 67 -15.18 -6.60 1.93
C GLU A 67 -15.70 -7.94 2.48
N VAL A 68 -16.28 -8.78 1.62
CA VAL A 68 -16.76 -10.11 2.00
C VAL A 68 -15.60 -11.04 2.36
N ASP A 69 -14.54 -11.04 1.52
CA ASP A 69 -13.34 -11.83 1.80
C ASP A 69 -12.62 -11.29 3.04
N GLN A 70 -12.63 -9.98 3.26
CA GLN A 70 -12.07 -9.34 4.45
C GLN A 70 -12.73 -9.87 5.74
N GLU A 71 -14.05 -9.91 5.79
CA GLU A 71 -14.80 -10.45 6.94
C GLU A 71 -14.50 -11.94 7.15
N SER A 72 -14.48 -12.73 6.07
CA SER A 72 -14.15 -14.15 6.11
C SER A 72 -12.71 -14.41 6.58
N CYS A 73 -11.74 -13.64 6.08
CA CYS A 73 -10.34 -13.72 6.49
C CYS A 73 -10.19 -13.41 7.97
N LEU A 74 -10.81 -12.32 8.45
CA LEU A 74 -10.72 -11.92 9.85
C LEU A 74 -11.34 -12.98 10.77
N SER A 75 -12.53 -13.49 10.43
CA SER A 75 -13.18 -14.57 11.16
C SER A 75 -12.31 -15.86 11.20
N SER A 76 -11.65 -16.18 10.08
CA SER A 76 -10.75 -17.33 9.99
C SER A 76 -9.48 -17.16 10.83
N LEU A 77 -8.95 -15.94 10.95
CA LEU A 77 -7.83 -15.64 11.83
C LEU A 77 -8.23 -15.77 13.31
N MET A 78 -9.39 -15.20 13.69
CA MET A 78 -9.90 -15.32 15.06
C MET A 78 -10.14 -16.78 15.46
N ALA A 79 -10.70 -17.60 14.56
CA ALA A 79 -10.90 -19.05 14.80
C ALA A 79 -9.59 -19.85 14.99
N ARG A 80 -8.44 -19.25 14.70
CA ARG A 80 -7.09 -19.80 14.92
C ARG A 80 -6.39 -19.21 16.15
N ASP A 81 -7.11 -18.48 16.98
CA ASP A 81 -6.62 -17.88 18.22
C ASP A 81 -5.36 -17.02 17.98
N VAL A 82 -5.32 -16.21 16.89
CA VAL A 82 -4.21 -15.27 16.70
C VAL A 82 -4.19 -14.23 17.83
N GLU A 83 -2.99 -13.90 18.33
CA GLU A 83 -2.82 -12.97 19.46
C GLU A 83 -2.87 -11.50 19.05
N GLY A 84 -2.91 -11.22 17.75
CA GLY A 84 -3.05 -9.88 17.19
C GLY A 84 -3.16 -9.93 15.67
N VAL A 85 -3.63 -8.83 15.10
CA VAL A 85 -3.83 -8.69 13.64
C VAL A 85 -3.17 -7.42 13.14
N ILE A 86 -2.40 -7.54 12.04
CA ILE A 86 -1.94 -6.40 11.24
C ILE A 86 -2.72 -6.44 9.92
N ALA A 87 -3.45 -5.38 9.61
CA ALA A 87 -4.38 -5.39 8.48
C ALA A 87 -4.28 -4.14 7.60
N ALA A 88 -4.29 -4.32 6.28
CA ALA A 88 -4.60 -3.26 5.33
C ALA A 88 -6.07 -3.40 4.91
N PRO A 89 -6.99 -2.57 5.43
CA PRO A 89 -8.41 -2.74 5.21
C PRO A 89 -8.81 -2.40 3.76
N CYS A 90 -9.86 -3.05 3.26
CA CYS A 90 -10.61 -2.65 2.07
C CYS A 90 -12.02 -2.21 2.47
N GLY A 91 -12.59 -1.31 1.67
CA GLY A 91 -13.93 -0.76 1.91
C GLY A 91 -14.02 0.19 3.12
N SER A 92 -15.23 0.33 3.65
CA SER A 92 -15.55 1.33 4.67
C SER A 92 -16.00 0.76 6.02
N ASN A 93 -16.04 -0.56 6.18
CA ASN A 93 -16.54 -1.21 7.39
C ASN A 93 -15.54 -1.16 8.56
N GLN A 94 -15.39 0.02 9.17
CA GLN A 94 -14.54 0.17 10.36
C GLN A 94 -15.03 -0.60 11.59
N ASN A 95 -16.36 -0.85 11.70
CA ASN A 95 -16.94 -1.52 12.86
C ASN A 95 -16.45 -2.97 13.01
N LEU A 96 -16.14 -3.62 11.91
CA LEU A 96 -15.56 -4.96 11.89
C LEU A 96 -14.25 -5.01 12.68
N PHE A 97 -13.32 -4.10 12.35
CA PHE A 97 -12.02 -4.01 13.02
C PHE A 97 -12.13 -3.51 14.46
N TYR A 98 -13.05 -2.56 14.69
CA TYR A 98 -13.28 -2.05 16.04
C TYR A 98 -13.77 -3.14 16.99
N SER A 99 -14.71 -3.99 16.54
CA SER A 99 -15.22 -5.10 17.34
C SER A 99 -14.11 -6.12 17.68
N VAL A 100 -13.27 -6.48 16.70
CA VAL A 100 -12.16 -7.39 16.94
C VAL A 100 -11.14 -6.80 17.89
N ASN A 101 -10.75 -5.53 17.67
CA ASN A 101 -9.75 -4.83 18.50
C ASN A 101 -10.19 -4.68 19.95
N ARG A 102 -11.49 -4.50 20.19
CA ARG A 102 -12.05 -4.34 21.52
C ARG A 102 -12.26 -5.66 22.27
N ASP A 103 -12.75 -6.70 21.55
CA ASP A 103 -13.36 -7.86 22.19
C ASP A 103 -12.54 -9.15 22.03
N MET A 104 -11.58 -9.19 21.07
CA MET A 104 -10.91 -10.43 20.69
C MET A 104 -9.38 -10.35 20.73
N ALA A 105 -8.79 -9.51 19.87
CA ALA A 105 -7.34 -9.37 19.71
C ALA A 105 -6.97 -7.98 19.23
N PRO A 106 -5.84 -7.39 19.67
CA PRO A 106 -5.40 -6.08 19.20
C PRO A 106 -5.21 -6.05 17.69
N VAL A 107 -5.61 -4.93 17.08
CA VAL A 107 -5.54 -4.68 15.64
C VAL A 107 -4.70 -3.44 15.36
N VAL A 108 -3.74 -3.57 14.47
CA VAL A 108 -2.98 -2.45 13.90
C VAL A 108 -3.25 -2.38 12.41
N LEU A 109 -3.70 -1.23 11.93
CA LEU A 109 -3.92 -1.00 10.51
C LEU A 109 -2.61 -0.54 9.84
N VAL A 110 -2.38 -0.96 8.59
CA VAL A 110 -1.22 -0.57 7.80
C VAL A 110 -1.64 -0.03 6.45
N ASP A 111 -0.89 0.96 5.92
CA ASP A 111 -1.17 1.65 4.67
C ASP A 111 -2.51 2.41 4.70
N ARG A 112 -3.59 1.71 4.97
CA ARG A 112 -4.96 2.22 4.99
C ARG A 112 -5.50 2.27 6.41
N PHE A 113 -6.31 3.28 6.70
CA PHE A 113 -6.92 3.50 8.01
C PHE A 113 -8.29 4.13 7.87
N PHE A 114 -9.04 4.18 8.95
CA PHE A 114 -10.33 4.86 9.02
C PHE A 114 -10.17 6.20 9.75
N ILE A 115 -10.72 7.26 9.16
CA ILE A 115 -10.71 8.60 9.77
C ILE A 115 -11.51 8.54 11.08
N ASP A 116 -11.03 9.24 12.10
CA ASP A 116 -11.66 9.33 13.43
C ASP A 116 -11.84 7.98 14.14
N SER A 117 -11.10 6.93 13.71
CA SER A 117 -11.09 5.66 14.43
C SER A 117 -10.12 5.69 15.61
N ASN A 118 -10.47 4.98 16.69
CA ASN A 118 -9.57 4.75 17.83
C ASN A 118 -8.79 3.43 17.65
N ILE A 119 -8.34 3.15 16.43
CA ILE A 119 -7.51 1.98 16.10
C ILE A 119 -6.12 2.48 15.75
N SER A 120 -5.09 1.77 16.21
CA SER A 120 -3.71 2.07 15.83
C SER A 120 -3.49 1.88 14.35
N TYR A 121 -2.73 2.78 13.74
CA TYR A 121 -2.34 2.60 12.35
C TYR A 121 -0.93 3.13 12.05
N ILE A 122 -0.32 2.56 11.02
CA ILE A 122 0.90 3.05 10.41
C ILE A 122 0.61 3.27 8.92
N SER A 123 0.72 4.49 8.45
CA SER A 123 0.47 4.88 7.05
C SER A 123 1.59 5.77 6.53
N SER A 124 1.62 6.01 5.24
CA SER A 124 2.49 7.02 4.66
C SER A 124 1.79 8.38 4.60
N ASN A 125 2.57 9.46 4.63
CA ASN A 125 2.08 10.80 4.32
C ASN A 125 1.72 10.89 2.82
N ASN A 126 0.61 10.26 2.46
CA ASN A 126 0.13 10.16 1.08
C ASN A 126 -0.14 11.54 0.45
N MET A 127 -0.70 12.47 1.25
CA MET A 127 -0.98 13.83 0.78
C MET A 127 0.33 14.59 0.51
N GLY A 128 1.27 14.55 1.46
CA GLY A 128 2.56 15.22 1.31
C GLY A 128 3.35 14.68 0.13
N GLY A 129 3.43 13.36 -0.02
CA GLY A 129 4.12 12.73 -1.15
C GLY A 129 3.54 13.11 -2.51
N ALA A 130 2.21 13.14 -2.64
CA ALA A 130 1.57 13.55 -3.88
C ALA A 130 1.70 15.07 -4.15
N LEU A 131 1.66 15.89 -3.10
CA LEU A 131 1.93 17.32 -3.18
C LEU A 131 3.33 17.59 -3.74
N ASP A 132 4.35 16.93 -3.16
CA ASP A 132 5.74 17.12 -3.55
C ASP A 132 6.01 16.60 -4.97
N ALA A 133 5.43 15.45 -5.34
CA ALA A 133 5.51 14.91 -6.69
C ALA A 133 4.92 15.85 -7.74
N THR A 134 3.75 16.43 -7.45
CA THR A 134 3.09 17.37 -8.38
C THR A 134 3.85 18.69 -8.46
N ARG A 135 4.33 19.22 -7.33
CA ARG A 135 5.20 20.40 -7.31
C ARG A 135 6.49 20.19 -8.11
N TYR A 136 7.07 18.99 -8.02
CA TYR A 136 8.24 18.65 -8.83
C TYR A 136 7.95 18.74 -10.33
N LEU A 137 6.82 18.18 -10.79
CA LEU A 137 6.40 18.33 -12.19
C LEU A 137 6.19 19.80 -12.59
N ILE A 138 5.50 20.57 -11.75
CA ILE A 138 5.25 21.99 -12.00
C ILE A 138 6.56 22.78 -12.07
N ASN A 139 7.51 22.52 -11.19
CA ASN A 139 8.82 23.16 -11.17
C ASN A 139 9.68 22.82 -12.41
N LYS A 140 9.38 21.66 -13.06
CA LYS A 140 9.96 21.28 -14.35
C LYS A 140 9.24 21.89 -15.55
N GLY A 141 8.26 22.77 -15.34
CA GLY A 141 7.54 23.49 -16.38
C GLY A 141 6.20 22.88 -16.81
N HIS A 142 5.83 21.72 -16.27
CA HIS A 142 4.59 21.04 -16.64
C HIS A 142 3.36 21.74 -16.08
N LYS A 143 2.36 21.99 -16.93
CA LYS A 143 1.11 22.68 -16.56
C LYS A 143 -0.13 21.83 -16.76
N ARG A 144 -0.14 20.97 -17.78
CA ARG A 144 -1.24 20.03 -18.08
C ARG A 144 -0.87 18.66 -17.54
N ILE A 145 -1.10 18.45 -16.25
CA ILE A 145 -0.76 17.22 -15.54
C ILE A 145 -2.02 16.40 -15.33
N VAL A 146 -2.12 15.19 -15.90
CA VAL A 146 -3.24 14.28 -15.66
C VAL A 146 -2.89 13.32 -14.53
N CYS A 147 -3.74 13.28 -13.52
CA CYS A 147 -3.65 12.36 -12.40
C CYS A 147 -4.50 11.10 -12.68
N ILE A 148 -3.89 9.92 -12.76
CA ILE A 148 -4.61 8.65 -12.89
C ILE A 148 -4.73 8.03 -11.50
N GLN A 149 -5.95 8.05 -10.96
CA GLN A 149 -6.28 7.65 -9.61
C GLN A 149 -6.68 6.17 -9.49
N GLY A 150 -6.76 5.69 -8.26
CA GLY A 150 -7.35 4.41 -7.86
C GLY A 150 -8.79 4.56 -7.35
N ASP A 151 -9.23 3.61 -6.53
CA ASP A 151 -10.57 3.63 -5.93
C ASP A 151 -10.73 4.85 -5.00
N GLN A 152 -11.76 5.64 -5.27
CA GLN A 152 -12.10 6.86 -4.55
C GLN A 152 -12.50 6.62 -3.09
N ASN A 153 -12.90 5.40 -2.75
CA ASN A 153 -13.26 5.03 -1.38
C ASN A 153 -12.02 4.81 -0.49
N LEU A 154 -10.86 4.55 -1.08
CA LEU A 154 -9.63 4.33 -0.34
C LEU A 154 -9.04 5.65 0.17
N ILE A 155 -8.73 5.70 1.46
CA ILE A 155 -8.14 6.88 2.11
C ILE A 155 -6.82 7.29 1.46
N THR A 156 -5.98 6.32 1.08
CA THR A 156 -4.70 6.56 0.40
C THR A 156 -4.91 7.27 -0.93
N ASN A 157 -5.89 6.82 -1.74
CA ASN A 157 -6.24 7.47 -3.00
C ASN A 157 -6.73 8.91 -2.78
N ARG A 158 -7.69 9.11 -1.87
CA ARG A 158 -8.22 10.45 -1.56
C ARG A 158 -7.12 11.42 -1.15
N LYS A 159 -6.21 10.98 -0.29
CA LYS A 159 -5.07 11.80 0.17
C LYS A 159 -4.10 12.13 -0.94
N ARG A 160 -3.80 11.17 -1.84
CA ARG A 160 -2.94 11.41 -3.01
C ARG A 160 -3.57 12.41 -3.99
N VAL A 161 -4.87 12.26 -4.29
CA VAL A 161 -5.62 13.21 -5.14
C VAL A 161 -5.69 14.60 -4.48
N GLU A 162 -5.89 14.67 -3.15
CA GLU A 162 -5.89 15.93 -2.41
C GLU A 162 -4.53 16.65 -2.56
N GLY A 163 -3.41 15.92 -2.41
CA GLY A 163 -2.06 16.47 -2.61
C GLY A 163 -1.84 17.00 -4.03
N TYR A 164 -2.25 16.24 -5.05
CA TYR A 164 -2.20 16.69 -6.44
C TYR A 164 -3.01 17.96 -6.65
N ARG A 165 -4.28 17.98 -6.26
CA ARG A 165 -5.15 19.16 -6.42
C ARG A 165 -4.59 20.38 -5.70
N LYS A 166 -4.09 20.19 -4.48
CA LYS A 166 -3.48 21.28 -3.71
C LYS A 166 -2.28 21.90 -4.43
N ALA A 167 -1.37 21.09 -4.98
CA ALA A 167 -0.22 21.60 -5.72
C ALA A 167 -0.62 22.37 -6.98
N MET A 168 -1.61 21.87 -7.74
CA MET A 168 -2.15 22.54 -8.92
C MET A 168 -2.77 23.88 -8.56
N THR A 169 -3.58 23.93 -7.50
CA THR A 169 -4.21 25.18 -7.01
C THR A 169 -3.17 26.19 -6.52
N GLU A 170 -2.18 25.77 -5.73
CA GLU A 170 -1.11 26.65 -5.25
C GLU A 170 -0.29 27.29 -6.40
N ALA A 171 -0.25 26.61 -7.55
CA ALA A 171 0.44 27.10 -8.75
C ALA A 171 -0.44 27.92 -9.69
N GLY A 172 -1.72 28.16 -9.37
CA GLY A 172 -2.68 28.84 -10.24
C GLY A 172 -3.05 28.04 -11.49
N LEU A 173 -3.08 26.71 -11.39
CA LEU A 173 -3.38 25.77 -12.47
C LEU A 173 -4.71 25.02 -12.25
N GLU A 174 -5.67 25.61 -11.55
CA GLU A 174 -6.95 24.99 -11.22
C GLU A 174 -7.72 24.53 -12.45
N ASP A 175 -7.68 25.31 -13.52
CA ASP A 175 -8.36 24.99 -14.78
C ASP A 175 -7.74 23.78 -15.51
N ASN A 176 -6.54 23.39 -15.13
CA ASN A 176 -5.82 22.23 -15.68
C ASN A 176 -5.92 20.97 -14.80
N ILE A 177 -6.67 21.03 -13.69
CA ILE A 177 -6.87 19.87 -12.83
C ILE A 177 -7.65 18.78 -13.59
N SER A 178 -7.00 17.63 -13.79
CA SER A 178 -7.59 16.47 -14.47
C SER A 178 -7.31 15.21 -13.67
N VAL A 179 -8.38 14.54 -13.19
CA VAL A 179 -8.30 13.29 -12.42
C VAL A 179 -9.20 12.27 -13.10
N VAL A 180 -8.61 11.15 -13.50
CA VAL A 180 -9.28 10.06 -14.23
C VAL A 180 -8.98 8.71 -13.57
N GLY A 181 -9.77 7.69 -13.91
CA GLY A 181 -9.59 6.32 -13.41
C GLY A 181 -10.31 6.04 -12.09
N ASP A 182 -10.32 4.77 -11.69
CA ASP A 182 -11.14 4.23 -10.61
C ASP A 182 -10.51 3.07 -9.83
N SER A 183 -9.34 2.55 -10.24
CA SER A 183 -8.71 1.41 -9.59
C SER A 183 -7.18 1.43 -9.66
N PHE A 184 -6.52 0.88 -8.64
CA PHE A 184 -5.07 0.69 -8.65
C PHE A 184 -4.70 -0.58 -9.43
N SER A 185 -4.92 -0.55 -10.75
CA SER A 185 -4.66 -1.69 -11.63
C SER A 185 -3.91 -1.30 -12.89
N VAL A 186 -3.22 -2.27 -13.48
CA VAL A 186 -2.55 -2.11 -14.78
C VAL A 186 -3.56 -1.75 -15.88
N GLN A 187 -4.74 -2.36 -15.83
CA GLN A 187 -5.81 -2.12 -16.81
C GLN A 187 -6.31 -0.68 -16.76
N ASN A 188 -6.56 -0.15 -15.57
CA ASN A 188 -6.98 1.24 -15.40
C ASN A 188 -5.92 2.19 -15.98
N GLY A 189 -4.65 2.06 -15.58
CA GLY A 189 -3.57 2.87 -16.12
C GLY A 189 -3.46 2.78 -17.66
N TYR A 190 -3.65 1.58 -18.21
CA TYR A 190 -3.61 1.35 -19.64
C TYR A 190 -4.76 2.03 -20.38
N PHE A 191 -6.00 1.78 -19.97
CA PHE A 191 -7.19 2.32 -20.67
C PHE A 191 -7.26 3.84 -20.55
N GLU A 192 -7.04 4.40 -19.38
CA GLU A 192 -7.03 5.85 -19.18
C GLU A 192 -5.95 6.51 -20.06
N THR A 193 -4.75 5.96 -20.09
CA THR A 193 -3.70 6.50 -20.96
C THR A 193 -4.05 6.40 -22.43
N LYS A 194 -4.64 5.29 -22.90
CA LYS A 194 -5.09 5.16 -24.31
C LYS A 194 -6.12 6.21 -24.66
N MET A 195 -7.04 6.54 -23.76
CA MET A 195 -8.01 7.63 -23.96
C MET A 195 -7.32 9.00 -24.02
N ILE A 196 -6.41 9.28 -23.08
CA ILE A 196 -5.64 10.52 -23.00
C ILE A 196 -4.83 10.76 -24.29
N VAL A 197 -4.12 9.76 -24.79
CA VAL A 197 -3.23 9.90 -25.95
C VAL A 197 -3.95 9.69 -27.29
N GLY A 198 -5.22 9.34 -27.28
CA GLY A 198 -6.04 9.18 -28.49
C GLY A 198 -6.17 10.48 -29.31
N ASN A 199 -6.12 11.63 -28.64
CA ASN A 199 -6.06 12.94 -29.30
C ASN A 199 -4.64 13.51 -29.29
N ARG A 200 -3.89 13.26 -30.36
CA ARG A 200 -2.50 13.71 -30.51
C ARG A 200 -2.30 15.23 -30.50
N SER A 201 -3.35 16.00 -30.76
CA SER A 201 -3.26 17.47 -30.78
C SER A 201 -3.35 18.12 -29.41
N SER A 202 -3.71 17.36 -28.38
CA SER A 202 -3.91 17.84 -27.01
C SER A 202 -3.30 16.91 -25.95
N LEU A 203 -2.08 16.43 -26.20
CA LEU A 203 -1.37 15.61 -25.22
C LEU A 203 -1.12 16.40 -23.94
N PRO A 204 -1.23 15.77 -22.75
CA PRO A 204 -0.79 16.39 -21.51
C PRO A 204 0.73 16.53 -21.48
N ASP A 205 1.22 17.40 -20.64
CA ASP A 205 2.66 17.57 -20.41
C ASP A 205 3.21 16.43 -19.54
N ALA A 206 2.38 15.95 -18.60
CA ALA A 206 2.76 14.87 -17.69
C ALA A 206 1.55 14.01 -17.27
N ILE A 207 1.85 12.78 -16.86
CA ILE A 207 0.93 11.87 -16.19
C ILE A 207 1.48 11.57 -14.80
N PHE A 208 0.64 11.73 -13.78
CA PHE A 208 0.91 11.26 -12.42
C PHE A 208 0.08 10.01 -12.15
N ALA A 209 0.72 8.84 -12.15
CA ALA A 209 0.09 7.57 -11.83
C ALA A 209 0.13 7.35 -10.30
N LEU A 210 -1.04 7.25 -9.66
CA LEU A 210 -1.11 7.18 -8.19
C LEU A 210 -0.76 5.82 -7.59
N SER A 211 -0.24 4.87 -8.39
CA SER A 211 0.35 3.62 -7.90
C SER A 211 1.32 3.03 -8.92
N TYR A 212 2.21 2.15 -8.43
CA TYR A 212 3.10 1.36 -9.28
C TYR A 212 2.34 0.57 -10.38
N THR A 213 1.26 -0.11 -9.99
CA THR A 213 0.47 -0.91 -10.96
C THR A 213 -0.17 -0.04 -12.04
N THR A 214 -0.66 1.14 -11.69
CA THR A 214 -1.16 2.13 -12.64
C THR A 214 -0.05 2.59 -13.59
N ALA A 215 1.15 2.89 -13.06
CA ALA A 215 2.29 3.31 -13.88
C ALA A 215 2.70 2.26 -14.92
N LEU A 216 2.65 0.97 -14.59
CA LEU A 216 2.88 -0.11 -15.55
C LEU A 216 1.89 -0.07 -16.72
N GLY A 217 0.62 0.21 -16.44
CA GLY A 217 -0.41 0.39 -17.45
C GLY A 217 -0.14 1.59 -18.35
N VAL A 218 0.26 2.73 -17.75
CA VAL A 218 0.68 3.94 -18.47
C VAL A 218 1.84 3.62 -19.43
N MET A 219 2.89 2.99 -18.94
CA MET A 219 4.07 2.65 -19.74
C MET A 219 3.72 1.76 -20.91
N LYS A 220 2.86 0.74 -20.70
CA LYS A 220 2.36 -0.13 -21.77
C LYS A 220 1.61 0.66 -22.83
N ALA A 221 0.69 1.53 -22.44
CA ALA A 221 -0.13 2.32 -23.34
C ALA A 221 0.70 3.33 -24.15
N LEU A 222 1.67 4.02 -23.52
CA LEU A 222 2.61 4.92 -24.19
C LEU A 222 3.41 4.17 -25.25
N LYS A 223 4.02 3.04 -24.90
CA LYS A 223 4.80 2.19 -25.82
C LYS A 223 3.98 1.78 -27.05
N GLU A 224 2.76 1.27 -26.85
CA GLU A 224 1.87 0.86 -27.96
C GLU A 224 1.37 2.05 -28.79
N SER A 225 1.46 3.25 -28.24
CA SER A 225 1.11 4.49 -28.93
C SER A 225 2.32 5.18 -29.58
N ASN A 226 3.50 4.53 -29.59
CA ASN A 226 4.78 5.09 -30.04
C ASN A 226 5.09 6.44 -29.35
N LEU A 227 4.85 6.52 -28.04
CA LEU A 227 5.22 7.62 -27.16
C LEU A 227 6.20 7.12 -26.11
N THR A 228 7.11 7.99 -25.71
CA THR A 228 8.16 7.68 -24.73
C THR A 228 7.97 8.56 -23.50
N ALA A 229 7.92 7.95 -22.33
CA ALA A 229 7.94 8.69 -21.07
C ALA A 229 9.24 9.49 -20.94
N GLY A 230 9.16 10.70 -20.38
CA GLY A 230 10.32 11.60 -20.25
C GLY A 230 10.76 12.28 -21.54
N LYS A 231 10.13 11.98 -22.68
CA LYS A 231 10.40 12.64 -23.95
C LYS A 231 9.15 13.27 -24.56
N ASP A 232 8.10 12.49 -24.72
CA ASP A 232 6.85 12.94 -25.33
C ASP A 232 5.83 13.36 -24.26
N ILE A 233 5.80 12.66 -23.15
CA ILE A 233 4.96 12.91 -21.97
C ILE A 233 5.79 12.53 -20.74
N SER A 234 5.89 13.41 -19.75
CA SER A 234 6.53 13.06 -18.47
C SER A 234 5.66 12.12 -17.66
N LEU A 235 6.30 11.20 -16.90
CA LEU A 235 5.61 10.26 -16.04
C LEU A 235 6.23 10.27 -14.65
N ILE A 236 5.40 10.40 -13.63
CA ILE A 236 5.76 10.14 -12.24
C ILE A 236 4.81 9.11 -11.64
N SER A 237 5.32 8.21 -10.80
CA SER A 237 4.55 7.18 -10.12
C SER A 237 4.49 7.42 -8.63
N PHE A 238 3.40 7.01 -7.99
CA PHE A 238 3.43 6.70 -6.56
C PHE A 238 3.82 5.22 -6.39
N ASP A 239 4.38 4.88 -5.25
CA ASP A 239 5.02 3.63 -4.87
C ASP A 239 6.38 3.39 -5.55
N ASP A 240 7.27 2.76 -4.81
CA ASP A 240 8.56 2.29 -5.27
C ASP A 240 8.54 0.77 -5.49
N ASN A 241 9.29 0.35 -6.48
CA ASN A 241 9.62 -1.05 -6.68
C ASN A 241 10.91 -1.15 -7.49
N MET A 242 11.80 -2.04 -7.10
CA MET A 242 13.09 -2.21 -7.75
C MET A 242 13.01 -2.46 -9.28
N SER A 243 11.88 -2.94 -9.79
CA SER A 243 11.70 -3.13 -11.23
C SER A 243 11.65 -1.81 -12.02
N LEU A 244 11.33 -0.69 -11.35
CA LEU A 244 11.31 0.63 -11.95
C LEU A 244 12.72 1.15 -12.28
N ASP A 245 13.76 0.67 -11.56
CA ASP A 245 15.17 0.98 -11.83
C ASP A 245 15.66 0.37 -13.16
N TYR A 246 15.02 -0.73 -13.58
CA TYR A 246 15.38 -1.44 -14.82
C TYR A 246 14.53 -1.05 -16.02
N MET A 247 13.58 -0.13 -15.86
CA MET A 247 12.79 0.39 -16.97
C MET A 247 13.56 1.44 -17.77
N GLN A 248 13.22 1.60 -19.03
CA GLN A 248 13.74 2.64 -19.89
C GLN A 248 12.59 3.47 -20.47
N PRO A 249 12.49 4.74 -20.05
CA PRO A 249 13.32 5.44 -19.06
C PRO A 249 13.10 4.90 -17.63
N GLU A 250 14.07 5.11 -16.72
CA GLU A 250 13.88 4.89 -15.29
C GLU A 250 12.76 5.81 -14.77
N ILE A 251 11.83 5.26 -13.99
CA ILE A 251 10.63 6.00 -13.58
C ILE A 251 10.89 6.81 -12.31
N THR A 252 10.68 8.12 -12.40
CA THR A 252 10.62 9.02 -11.23
C THR A 252 9.42 8.63 -10.38
N ARG A 253 9.60 8.48 -9.06
CA ARG A 253 8.57 7.92 -8.20
C ARG A 253 8.61 8.43 -6.76
N VAL A 254 7.47 8.36 -6.10
CA VAL A 254 7.31 8.62 -4.67
C VAL A 254 7.47 7.31 -3.91
N ALA A 255 8.57 7.14 -3.23
CA ALA A 255 8.84 5.95 -2.42
C ALA A 255 8.23 6.07 -1.02
N GLN A 256 7.56 5.02 -0.59
CA GLN A 256 7.07 4.85 0.78
C GLN A 256 8.13 4.16 1.64
N ALA A 257 8.13 4.42 2.95
CA ALA A 257 9.04 3.80 3.91
C ALA A 257 8.51 2.41 4.35
N VAL A 258 8.45 1.44 3.42
CA VAL A 258 7.80 0.13 3.62
C VAL A 258 8.45 -0.65 4.76
N ASP A 259 9.79 -0.64 4.83
CA ASP A 259 10.55 -1.31 5.91
C ASP A 259 10.20 -0.73 7.29
N GLU A 260 10.16 0.60 7.41
CA GLU A 260 9.76 1.25 8.66
C GLU A 260 8.29 0.98 8.98
N MET A 261 7.40 1.01 7.99
CA MET A 261 5.98 0.72 8.16
C MET A 261 5.75 -0.66 8.77
N GLY A 262 6.39 -1.70 8.23
CA GLY A 262 6.29 -3.06 8.75
C GLY A 262 6.86 -3.20 10.17
N LYS A 263 8.03 -2.61 10.43
CA LYS A 263 8.66 -2.62 11.76
C LYS A 263 7.82 -1.91 12.81
N PHE A 264 7.29 -0.72 12.49
CA PHE A 264 6.42 0.02 13.41
C PHE A 264 5.09 -0.70 13.64
N ALA A 265 4.49 -1.30 12.61
CA ALA A 265 3.27 -2.07 12.76
C ALA A 265 3.42 -3.23 13.76
N VAL A 266 4.50 -4.00 13.64
CA VAL A 266 4.80 -5.08 14.58
C VAL A 266 5.11 -4.53 15.97
N LYS A 267 5.91 -3.46 16.08
CA LYS A 267 6.23 -2.84 17.36
C LYS A 267 4.95 -2.41 18.09
N VAL A 268 4.09 -1.65 17.43
CA VAL A 268 2.83 -1.15 18.01
C VAL A 268 1.89 -2.29 18.37
N LEU A 269 1.80 -3.34 17.54
CA LEU A 269 0.97 -4.51 17.86
C LEU A 269 1.43 -5.19 19.16
N PHE A 270 2.73 -5.40 19.34
CA PHE A 270 3.25 -6.02 20.57
C PHE A 270 3.09 -5.12 21.80
N GLU A 271 3.22 -3.81 21.64
CA GLU A 271 2.89 -2.85 22.71
C GLU A 271 1.41 -2.94 23.12
N GLN A 272 0.50 -3.18 22.16
CA GLN A 272 -0.93 -3.38 22.45
C GLN A 272 -1.23 -4.77 23.04
N ILE A 273 -0.50 -5.81 22.67
CA ILE A 273 -0.62 -7.13 23.33
C ILE A 273 -0.27 -7.00 24.81
N ASP A 274 0.79 -6.25 25.15
CA ASP A 274 1.21 -6.02 26.53
C ASP A 274 0.30 -5.01 27.25
N ASN A 275 -0.20 -4.00 26.55
CA ASN A 275 -1.08 -2.95 27.09
C ASN A 275 -2.17 -2.58 26.07
N PRO A 276 -3.37 -3.19 26.14
CA PRO A 276 -4.45 -3.00 25.18
C PRO A 276 -5.00 -1.57 25.06
N GLN A 277 -4.69 -0.69 25.99
CA GLN A 277 -5.15 0.72 25.97
C GLN A 277 -4.24 1.61 25.10
N THR A 278 -3.10 1.11 24.64
CA THR A 278 -2.18 1.88 23.81
C THR A 278 -2.77 2.09 22.43
N VAL A 279 -2.86 3.34 21.99
CA VAL A 279 -3.24 3.71 20.61
C VAL A 279 -2.11 4.54 20.00
N SER A 280 -1.61 4.12 18.86
CA SER A 280 -0.55 4.82 18.13
C SER A 280 -0.98 5.04 16.68
N GLN A 281 -0.97 6.30 16.23
CA GLN A 281 -1.32 6.68 14.86
C GLN A 281 -0.12 7.39 14.24
N ILE A 282 0.53 6.72 13.28
CA ILE A 282 1.83 7.14 12.74
C ILE A 282 1.71 7.34 11.24
N GLU A 283 2.09 8.52 10.77
CA GLU A 283 2.30 8.80 9.35
C GLU A 283 3.79 8.92 9.06
N LEU A 284 4.31 8.09 8.17
CA LEU A 284 5.71 8.06 7.75
C LEU A 284 5.92 8.97 6.54
N ASN A 285 7.04 9.66 6.52
CA ASN A 285 7.41 10.50 5.38
C ASN A 285 7.68 9.64 4.15
N THR A 286 7.37 10.22 2.98
CA THR A 286 7.75 9.69 1.67
C THR A 286 8.95 10.45 1.13
N LYS A 287 9.59 9.90 0.10
CA LYS A 287 10.70 10.56 -0.61
C LYS A 287 10.51 10.41 -2.12
N ILE A 288 10.97 11.40 -2.89
CA ILE A 288 11.03 11.26 -4.36
C ILE A 288 12.35 10.59 -4.73
N ILE A 289 12.27 9.55 -5.54
CA ILE A 289 13.40 8.94 -6.24
C ILE A 289 13.33 9.43 -7.69
N TYR A 290 14.36 10.13 -8.12
CA TYR A 290 14.43 10.73 -9.44
C TYR A 290 14.97 9.73 -10.45
N GLY A 291 14.29 9.59 -11.59
CA GLY A 291 14.69 8.86 -12.76
C GLY A 291 14.61 9.74 -14.01
N ASP A 292 14.66 9.13 -15.19
CA ASP A 292 14.72 9.82 -16.48
C ASP A 292 13.32 10.06 -17.11
N SER A 293 12.24 9.66 -16.43
CA SER A 293 10.87 9.73 -16.96
C SER A 293 10.22 11.13 -16.89
N VAL A 294 10.91 12.14 -16.37
CA VAL A 294 10.44 13.52 -16.28
C VAL A 294 11.38 14.46 -17.01
N ALA A 295 10.88 15.07 -18.10
CA ALA A 295 11.61 16.08 -18.85
C ALA A 295 11.57 17.47 -18.15
N GLU A 296 12.41 18.38 -18.58
CA GLU A 296 12.32 19.81 -18.30
C GLU A 296 11.71 20.51 -19.52
N LEU A 297 10.66 21.35 -19.34
CA LEU A 297 9.95 22.07 -20.40
C LEU A 297 10.32 23.56 -20.45
#